data_705f75ad353c949ea563de19f9649205
#
_entry.id   705f75ad353c949ea563de19f9649205
#
_cell.length_a   1.000
_cell.length_b   1.000
_cell.length_c   1.000
_cell.angle_alpha   90.00
_cell.angle_beta   90.00
_cell.angle_gamma   90.00
#
_symmetry.space_group_name_H-M   'P 1'
#
loop_
_entity.id
_entity.type
_entity.pdbx_description
1 polymer ?
#
loop_
_entity_poly.entity_id
_entity_poly.type
_entity_poly.pdbx_seq_one_letter_code
_entity_poly.pdbx_strand_id
1 'polypeptide(L)'
;SLQEIYRENIASIVSIRGSKGDGMSLGTGVVMSEDGYIITNSHVIEGCGAVDVVLQDERVFQALLVGQDAQSDLAVLKIACAGLTPAQFGDSTLLEVGDAVAAIGNPLGEELRGTMTDGIISAINRDVNVDGYTMVLLQTTAALNSGNSGGALINDRGQVVGITNLKMRAYDNTVEGLGFAIPTTTVKTVRSEEHTSELQS
;
A
#
# COMPACT_ATOMS: atom_id res chain seq x y z
N SER A 1 -0.39 -3.96 21.35
CA SER A 1 -1.84 -3.78 21.18
C SER A 1 -2.14 -3.13 19.84
N LEU A 2 -3.35 -3.28 19.35
CA LEU A 2 -3.81 -2.64 18.11
C LEU A 2 -3.74 -1.11 18.23
N GLN A 3 -4.02 -0.55 19.38
CA GLN A 3 -3.93 0.89 19.62
C GLN A 3 -2.51 1.41 19.48
N GLU A 4 -1.52 0.67 19.98
CA GLU A 4 -0.10 1.03 19.84
C GLU A 4 0.34 0.95 18.37
N ILE A 5 -0.04 -0.11 17.67
CA ILE A 5 0.23 -0.28 16.24
C ILE A 5 -0.33 0.89 15.44
N TYR A 6 -1.56 1.29 15.73
CA TYR A 6 -2.19 2.44 15.10
C TYR A 6 -1.41 3.74 15.35
N ARG A 7 -1.11 4.04 16.60
CA ARG A 7 -0.38 5.27 16.98
C ARG A 7 1.02 5.34 16.36
N GLU A 8 1.71 4.22 16.29
CA GLU A 8 3.07 4.15 15.74
C GLU A 8 3.10 4.29 14.20
N ASN A 9 2.02 3.92 13.53
CA ASN A 9 2.03 3.81 12.06
C ASN A 9 1.19 4.86 11.35
N ILE A 10 0.23 5.51 12.01
CA ILE A 10 -0.72 6.40 11.33
C ILE A 10 -0.03 7.56 10.60
N ALA A 11 1.05 8.11 11.15
CA ALA A 11 1.81 9.19 10.51
C ALA A 11 2.51 8.77 9.22
N SER A 12 2.69 7.45 9.04
CA SER A 12 3.32 6.87 7.84
C SER A 12 2.31 6.53 6.74
N ILE A 13 1.01 6.73 7.00
CA ILE A 13 -0.07 6.42 6.06
C ILE A 13 -0.57 7.73 5.46
N VAL A 14 -0.67 7.77 4.14
CA VAL A 14 -1.07 8.96 3.40
C VAL A 14 -2.22 8.65 2.44
N SER A 15 -2.99 9.66 2.07
CA SER A 15 -4.00 9.54 1.02
C SER A 15 -3.37 9.82 -0.33
N ILE A 16 -3.77 9.06 -1.33
CA ILE A 16 -3.41 9.30 -2.73
C ILE A 16 -4.67 9.73 -3.47
N ARG A 17 -4.56 10.84 -4.20
CA ARG A 17 -5.66 11.39 -4.98
C ARG A 17 -5.17 11.70 -6.39
N GLY A 18 -5.67 10.98 -7.37
CA GLY A 18 -5.28 11.14 -8.77
C GLY A 18 -6.40 11.74 -9.60
N SER A 19 -6.08 12.70 -10.45
CA SER A 19 -7.01 13.26 -11.43
C SER A 19 -7.05 12.38 -12.66
N LYS A 20 -8.23 11.84 -12.99
CA LYS A 20 -8.41 10.91 -14.11
C LYS A 20 -9.61 11.34 -14.95
N GLY A 21 -9.34 12.04 -16.07
CA GLY A 21 -10.41 12.63 -16.90
C GLY A 21 -11.27 13.59 -16.06
N ASP A 22 -12.60 13.38 -16.06
CA ASP A 22 -13.54 14.15 -15.23
C ASP A 22 -13.70 13.58 -13.82
N GLY A 23 -13.05 12.47 -13.54
CA GLY A 23 -13.15 11.76 -12.27
C GLY A 23 -11.87 11.81 -11.45
N MET A 24 -11.92 11.09 -10.35
CA MET A 24 -10.84 11.02 -9.38
C MET A 24 -10.58 9.59 -8.95
N SER A 25 -9.30 9.22 -8.89
CA SER A 25 -8.87 7.96 -8.31
C SER A 25 -8.42 8.22 -6.87
N LEU A 26 -8.90 7.40 -5.93
CA LEU A 26 -8.55 7.50 -4.52
C LEU A 26 -7.87 6.21 -4.06
N GLY A 27 -6.89 6.37 -3.20
CA GLY A 27 -6.18 5.24 -2.62
C GLY A 27 -5.36 5.66 -1.41
N THR A 28 -4.54 4.75 -0.96
CA THR A 28 -3.67 4.92 0.18
C THR A 28 -2.20 4.73 -0.24
N GLY A 29 -1.30 5.38 0.45
CA GLY A 29 0.13 5.18 0.28
C GLY A 29 0.83 5.02 1.63
N VAL A 30 2.04 4.50 1.59
CA VAL A 30 2.87 4.28 2.78
C VAL A 30 4.21 5.02 2.59
N VAL A 31 4.57 5.82 3.57
CA VAL A 31 5.83 6.57 3.57
C VAL A 31 7.00 5.60 3.72
N MET A 32 7.92 5.63 2.76
CA MET A 32 9.09 4.75 2.73
C MET A 32 10.32 5.41 3.35
N SER A 33 10.43 6.75 3.23
CA SER A 33 11.61 7.49 3.67
C SER A 33 11.24 8.87 4.18
N GLU A 34 12.12 9.41 5.01
CA GLU A 34 11.98 10.75 5.59
C GLU A 34 11.94 11.87 4.55
N ASP A 35 12.58 11.66 3.40
CA ASP A 35 12.73 12.63 2.33
C ASP A 35 11.62 12.59 1.28
N GLY A 36 10.56 11.80 1.48
CA GLY A 36 9.35 11.92 0.69
C GLY A 36 9.05 10.83 -0.32
N TYR A 37 9.71 9.67 -0.25
CA TYR A 37 9.34 8.52 -1.08
C TYR A 37 8.13 7.80 -0.50
N ILE A 38 7.16 7.49 -1.36
CA ILE A 38 5.88 6.88 -0.98
C ILE A 38 5.59 5.73 -1.91
N ILE A 39 5.17 4.58 -1.34
CA ILE A 39 4.73 3.43 -2.11
C ILE A 39 3.21 3.33 -2.11
N THR A 40 2.66 2.98 -3.27
CA THR A 40 1.23 2.72 -3.45
C THR A 40 1.05 1.65 -4.55
N ASN A 41 -0.19 1.35 -4.91
CA ASN A 41 -0.45 0.47 -6.05
C ASN A 41 -0.39 1.25 -7.38
N SER A 42 0.14 0.61 -8.41
CA SER A 42 0.19 1.18 -9.75
C SER A 42 -1.22 1.52 -10.28
N HIS A 43 -2.21 0.67 -10.03
CA HIS A 43 -3.59 0.90 -10.51
C HIS A 43 -4.24 2.15 -9.89
N VAL A 44 -3.80 2.58 -8.70
CA VAL A 44 -4.33 3.79 -8.05
C VAL A 44 -3.98 5.05 -8.85
N ILE A 45 -2.81 5.07 -9.48
CA ILE A 45 -2.31 6.25 -10.22
C ILE A 45 -2.34 6.09 -11.72
N GLU A 46 -2.72 4.92 -12.23
CA GLU A 46 -2.75 4.62 -13.67
C GLU A 46 -3.72 5.54 -14.40
N GLY A 47 -3.22 6.18 -15.47
CA GLY A 47 -4.01 7.09 -16.28
C GLY A 47 -4.31 8.44 -15.64
N CYS A 48 -3.72 8.74 -14.47
CA CYS A 48 -3.89 10.03 -13.82
C CYS A 48 -2.99 11.09 -14.46
N GLY A 49 -3.54 12.29 -14.71
CA GLY A 49 -2.78 13.44 -15.21
C GLY A 49 -1.98 14.12 -14.10
N ALA A 50 -2.51 14.14 -12.88
CA ALA A 50 -1.85 14.69 -11.69
C ALA A 50 -2.15 13.80 -10.50
N VAL A 51 -1.18 13.66 -9.61
CA VAL A 51 -1.31 12.86 -8.38
C VAL A 51 -0.93 13.74 -7.19
N ASP A 52 -1.84 13.83 -6.23
CA ASP A 52 -1.62 14.50 -4.96
C ASP A 52 -1.49 13.50 -3.82
N VAL A 53 -0.62 13.81 -2.88
CA VAL A 53 -0.44 13.08 -1.63
C VAL A 53 -0.92 13.97 -0.49
N VAL A 54 -1.83 13.47 0.33
CA VAL A 54 -2.37 14.17 1.49
C VAL A 54 -1.88 13.50 2.76
N LEU A 55 -1.15 14.24 3.57
CA LEU A 55 -0.61 13.75 4.84
C LEU A 55 -1.70 13.73 5.91
N GLN A 56 -1.44 13.08 7.04
CA GLN A 56 -2.39 13.01 8.16
C GLN A 56 -2.71 14.40 8.76
N ASP A 57 -1.78 15.35 8.67
CA ASP A 57 -1.99 16.74 9.09
C ASP A 57 -2.67 17.61 8.02
N GLU A 58 -3.21 17.00 6.97
CA GLU A 58 -3.94 17.63 5.87
C GLU A 58 -3.09 18.44 4.88
N ARG A 59 -1.77 18.47 5.03
CA ARG A 59 -0.90 19.08 4.02
C ARG A 59 -0.97 18.28 2.72
N VAL A 60 -1.06 18.99 1.60
CA VAL A 60 -1.19 18.41 0.25
C VAL A 60 0.08 18.70 -0.55
N PHE A 61 0.63 17.67 -1.16
CA PHE A 61 1.81 17.78 -2.02
C PHE A 61 1.53 17.13 -3.36
N GLN A 62 1.87 17.81 -4.44
CA GLN A 62 1.89 17.20 -5.76
C GLN A 62 3.03 16.20 -5.82
N ALA A 63 2.75 14.98 -6.27
CA ALA A 63 3.72 13.91 -6.36
C ALA A 63 4.30 13.78 -7.77
N LEU A 64 5.56 13.37 -7.83
CA LEU A 64 6.20 12.91 -9.05
C LEU A 64 6.21 11.38 -9.06
N LEU A 65 5.92 10.79 -10.20
CA LEU A 65 6.07 9.34 -10.38
C LEU A 65 7.56 9.04 -10.58
N VAL A 66 8.13 8.32 -9.62
CA VAL A 66 9.53 7.86 -9.70
C VAL A 66 9.62 6.61 -10.56
N GLY A 67 8.70 5.68 -10.36
CA GLY A 67 8.64 4.45 -11.12
C GLY A 67 7.38 3.65 -10.80
N GLN A 68 7.06 2.72 -11.69
CA GLN A 68 5.94 1.81 -11.48
C GLN A 68 6.22 0.47 -12.16
N ASP A 69 5.63 -0.58 -11.59
CA ASP A 69 5.68 -1.92 -12.12
C ASP A 69 4.24 -2.46 -12.20
N ALA A 70 3.73 -2.59 -13.41
CA ALA A 70 2.39 -3.10 -13.65
C ALA A 70 2.25 -4.57 -13.24
N GLN A 71 3.32 -5.36 -13.34
CA GLN A 71 3.30 -6.78 -12.99
C GLN A 71 3.10 -6.99 -11.50
N SER A 72 3.78 -6.24 -10.64
CA SER A 72 3.61 -6.29 -9.19
C SER A 72 2.53 -5.35 -8.67
N ASP A 73 1.97 -4.49 -9.52
CA ASP A 73 1.00 -3.45 -9.18
C ASP A 73 1.49 -2.49 -8.09
N LEU A 74 2.76 -2.12 -8.16
CA LEU A 74 3.39 -1.16 -7.24
C LEU A 74 3.84 0.09 -8.00
N ALA A 75 3.78 1.23 -7.32
CA ALA A 75 4.30 2.50 -7.81
C ALA A 75 5.02 3.23 -6.67
N VAL A 76 6.09 3.94 -7.02
CA VAL A 76 6.85 4.78 -6.10
C VAL A 76 6.66 6.23 -6.52
N LEU A 77 6.24 7.05 -5.58
CA LEU A 77 6.03 8.48 -5.74
C LEU A 77 7.05 9.26 -4.92
N LYS A 78 7.32 10.49 -5.32
CA LYS A 78 8.17 11.42 -4.57
C LYS A 78 7.42 12.73 -4.34
N ILE A 79 7.39 13.18 -3.10
CA ILE A 79 6.89 14.52 -2.73
C ILE A 79 8.03 15.39 -2.20
N ALA A 80 7.90 16.71 -2.40
CA ALA A 80 8.88 17.70 -1.93
C ALA A 80 8.61 18.05 -0.46
N CYS A 81 8.83 17.08 0.43
CA CYS A 81 8.63 17.23 1.87
C CYS A 81 9.70 16.44 2.62
N ALA A 82 10.32 17.08 3.60
CA ALA A 82 11.28 16.43 4.48
C ALA A 82 10.69 16.26 5.88
N GLY A 83 11.32 15.44 6.71
CA GLY A 83 10.89 15.22 8.09
C GLY A 83 9.66 14.33 8.21
N LEU A 84 9.37 13.53 7.19
CA LEU A 84 8.30 12.54 7.26
C LEU A 84 8.68 11.39 8.19
N THR A 85 7.66 10.71 8.71
CA THR A 85 7.85 9.50 9.52
C THR A 85 7.74 8.28 8.61
N PRO A 86 8.85 7.60 8.28
CA PRO A 86 8.79 6.39 7.48
C PRO A 86 8.20 5.22 8.26
N ALA A 87 7.47 4.34 7.57
CA ALA A 87 7.04 3.09 8.15
C ALA A 87 8.24 2.16 8.36
N GLN A 88 8.16 1.31 9.37
CA GLN A 88 9.10 0.22 9.55
C GLN A 88 8.64 -0.98 8.73
N PHE A 89 9.46 -1.42 7.78
CA PHE A 89 9.17 -2.58 6.95
C PHE A 89 9.75 -3.83 7.59
N GLY A 90 8.90 -4.83 7.76
CA GLY A 90 9.29 -6.14 8.28
C GLY A 90 9.64 -7.12 7.15
N ASP A 91 9.98 -8.33 7.55
CA ASP A 91 10.31 -9.42 6.65
C ASP A 91 9.10 -10.34 6.46
N SER A 92 8.46 -10.28 5.29
CA SER A 92 7.28 -11.10 4.99
C SER A 92 7.59 -12.59 4.88
N THR A 93 8.86 -12.99 4.72
CA THR A 93 9.25 -14.41 4.68
C THR A 93 9.09 -15.10 6.04
N LEU A 94 9.02 -14.33 7.13
CA LEU A 94 8.84 -14.86 8.49
C LEU A 94 7.38 -15.04 8.88
N LEU A 95 6.43 -14.64 8.04
CA LEU A 95 5.02 -14.79 8.31
C LEU A 95 4.58 -16.25 8.27
N GLU A 96 3.65 -16.57 9.15
CA GLU A 96 2.99 -17.88 9.20
C GLU A 96 1.47 -17.68 9.12
N VAL A 97 0.78 -18.67 8.58
CA VAL A 97 -0.68 -18.70 8.57
C VAL A 97 -1.17 -18.68 10.02
N GLY A 98 -2.10 -17.77 10.32
CA GLY A 98 -2.60 -17.53 11.67
C GLY A 98 -1.99 -16.32 12.36
N ASP A 99 -0.92 -15.75 11.83
CA ASP A 99 -0.31 -14.53 12.38
C ASP A 99 -1.30 -13.37 12.39
N ALA A 100 -1.38 -12.66 13.52
CA ALA A 100 -2.20 -11.48 13.67
C ALA A 100 -1.66 -10.32 12.82
N VAL A 101 -2.55 -9.65 12.10
CA VAL A 101 -2.21 -8.49 11.28
C VAL A 101 -3.30 -7.42 11.41
N ALA A 102 -2.91 -6.18 11.13
CA ALA A 102 -3.81 -5.05 11.01
C ALA A 102 -3.61 -4.36 9.65
N ALA A 103 -4.69 -3.85 9.08
CA ALA A 103 -4.65 -3.05 7.86
C ALA A 103 -5.00 -1.60 8.20
N ILE A 104 -4.22 -0.65 7.72
CA ILE A 104 -4.48 0.78 7.88
C ILE A 104 -4.53 1.43 6.50
N GLY A 105 -5.57 2.23 6.25
CA GLY A 105 -5.74 2.92 4.99
C GLY A 105 -6.88 3.95 5.02
N ASN A 106 -7.28 4.40 3.84
CA ASN A 106 -8.35 5.35 3.61
C ASN A 106 -9.48 4.70 2.80
N PRO A 107 -10.41 3.96 3.43
CA PRO A 107 -11.38 3.14 2.70
C PRO A 107 -12.40 3.94 1.88
N LEU A 108 -12.76 5.16 2.27
CA LEU A 108 -13.80 5.96 1.62
C LEU A 108 -13.38 7.42 1.42
N GLY A 109 -12.08 7.67 1.17
CA GLY A 109 -11.54 9.01 0.98
C GLY A 109 -11.09 9.68 2.26
N GLU A 110 -10.91 11.00 2.19
CA GLU A 110 -10.27 11.78 3.25
C GLU A 110 -11.05 11.83 4.57
N GLU A 111 -12.37 11.73 4.50
CA GLU A 111 -13.23 11.78 5.69
C GLU A 111 -13.04 10.57 6.62
N LEU A 112 -12.61 9.44 6.07
CA LEU A 112 -12.38 8.22 6.83
C LEU A 112 -10.89 7.83 6.88
N ARG A 113 -10.02 8.81 6.76
CA ARG A 113 -8.57 8.60 6.90
C ARG A 113 -8.23 7.93 8.22
N GLY A 114 -7.24 7.06 8.16
CA GLY A 114 -6.75 6.38 9.34
C GLY A 114 -7.67 5.29 9.86
N THR A 115 -8.46 4.68 8.98
CA THR A 115 -9.28 3.53 9.34
C THR A 115 -8.39 2.29 9.50
N MET A 116 -8.57 1.57 10.60
CA MET A 116 -7.87 0.32 10.92
C MET A 116 -8.86 -0.82 10.98
N THR A 117 -8.49 -1.94 10.38
CA THR A 117 -9.15 -3.22 10.57
C THR A 117 -8.11 -4.26 10.99
N ASP A 118 -8.52 -5.37 11.56
CA ASP A 118 -7.62 -6.44 11.95
C ASP A 118 -8.11 -7.82 11.49
N GLY A 119 -7.21 -8.76 11.49
CA GLY A 119 -7.46 -10.13 11.10
C GLY A 119 -6.21 -10.97 11.24
N ILE A 120 -6.13 -12.01 10.42
CA ILE A 120 -4.98 -12.92 10.39
C ILE A 120 -4.46 -13.07 8.96
N ILE A 121 -3.25 -13.60 8.84
CA ILE A 121 -2.75 -14.16 7.59
C ILE A 121 -3.49 -15.50 7.39
N SER A 122 -4.25 -15.60 6.32
CA SER A 122 -5.03 -16.82 6.01
C SER A 122 -4.36 -17.70 4.96
N ALA A 123 -3.47 -17.13 4.14
CA ALA A 123 -2.64 -17.89 3.21
C ALA A 123 -1.39 -17.09 2.83
N ILE A 124 -0.34 -17.81 2.48
CA ILE A 124 0.96 -17.24 2.06
C ILE A 124 1.28 -17.81 0.68
N ASN A 125 1.97 -17.00 -0.14
CA ASN A 125 2.40 -17.39 -1.48
C ASN A 125 1.25 -17.90 -2.37
N ARG A 126 0.11 -17.20 -2.31
CA ARG A 126 -1.00 -17.45 -3.23
C ARG A 126 -0.67 -16.90 -4.61
N ASP A 127 -0.63 -17.79 -5.59
CA ASP A 127 -0.49 -17.41 -6.99
C ASP A 127 -1.84 -16.95 -7.53
N VAL A 128 -1.92 -15.69 -7.95
CA VAL A 128 -3.13 -15.10 -8.54
C VAL A 128 -2.78 -14.54 -9.91
N ASN A 129 -3.52 -14.95 -10.93
CA ASN A 129 -3.33 -14.44 -12.28
C ASN A 129 -4.20 -13.19 -12.47
N VAL A 130 -3.57 -12.07 -12.80
CA VAL A 130 -4.22 -10.79 -13.03
C VAL A 130 -3.68 -10.16 -14.31
N ASP A 131 -4.57 -9.89 -15.26
CA ASP A 131 -4.21 -9.26 -16.54
C ASP A 131 -3.05 -9.96 -17.28
N GLY A 132 -2.99 -11.29 -17.19
CA GLY A 132 -1.93 -12.09 -17.80
C GLY A 132 -0.64 -12.23 -16.99
N TYR A 133 -0.56 -11.59 -15.83
CA TYR A 133 0.58 -11.72 -14.90
C TYR A 133 0.23 -12.61 -13.73
N THR A 134 1.18 -13.44 -13.30
CA THR A 134 1.06 -14.19 -12.05
C THR A 134 1.68 -13.39 -10.92
N MET A 135 0.90 -13.10 -9.89
CA MET A 135 1.34 -12.41 -8.68
C MET A 135 1.35 -13.37 -7.52
N VAL A 136 2.39 -13.30 -6.68
CA VAL A 136 2.49 -14.06 -5.44
C VAL A 136 2.05 -13.16 -4.29
N LEU A 137 0.95 -13.50 -3.64
CA LEU A 137 0.28 -12.62 -2.70
C LEU A 137 0.13 -13.26 -1.31
N LEU A 138 0.03 -12.40 -0.30
CA LEU A 138 -0.47 -12.75 1.02
C LEU A 138 -2.00 -12.65 1.00
N GLN A 139 -2.66 -13.54 1.71
CA GLN A 139 -4.11 -13.51 1.91
C GLN A 139 -4.42 -13.21 3.37
N THR A 140 -5.39 -12.35 3.63
CA THR A 140 -5.77 -11.94 4.98
C THR A 140 -7.29 -11.87 5.15
N THR A 141 -7.76 -12.07 6.38
CA THR A 141 -9.14 -11.84 6.78
C THR A 141 -9.41 -10.40 7.22
N ALA A 142 -8.38 -9.56 7.37
CA ALA A 142 -8.58 -8.13 7.66
C ALA A 142 -9.44 -7.49 6.57
N ALA A 143 -10.49 -6.78 6.97
CA ALA A 143 -11.43 -6.19 6.03
C ALA A 143 -10.78 -5.07 5.22
N LEU A 144 -10.85 -5.17 3.89
CA LEU A 144 -10.37 -4.17 2.97
C LEU A 144 -11.55 -3.58 2.20
N ASN A 145 -11.55 -2.26 2.03
CA ASN A 145 -12.62 -1.50 1.38
C ASN A 145 -12.07 -0.58 0.30
N SER A 146 -12.97 -0.02 -0.50
CA SER A 146 -12.63 0.97 -1.52
C SER A 146 -11.81 2.12 -0.92
N GLY A 147 -10.71 2.50 -1.56
CA GLY A 147 -9.76 3.50 -1.07
C GLY A 147 -8.65 2.94 -0.18
N ASN A 148 -8.77 1.70 0.30
CA ASN A 148 -7.77 1.03 1.15
C ASN A 148 -6.56 0.50 0.35
N SER A 149 -6.70 0.38 -0.98
CA SER A 149 -5.63 -0.09 -1.87
C SER A 149 -4.38 0.79 -1.74
N GLY A 150 -3.24 0.16 -1.58
CA GLY A 150 -1.96 0.84 -1.36
C GLY A 150 -1.64 1.11 0.10
N GLY A 151 -2.53 0.74 1.03
CA GLY A 151 -2.31 0.86 2.47
C GLY A 151 -1.39 -0.23 3.02
N ALA A 152 -1.17 -0.19 4.33
CA ALA A 152 -0.24 -1.07 5.01
C ALA A 152 -0.94 -2.26 5.65
N LEU A 153 -0.39 -3.46 5.45
CA LEU A 153 -0.67 -4.63 6.26
C LEU A 153 0.48 -4.78 7.27
N ILE A 154 0.15 -4.78 8.56
CA ILE A 154 1.12 -4.59 9.64
C ILE A 154 1.03 -5.78 10.59
N ASN A 155 2.20 -6.31 11.00
CA ASN A 155 2.28 -7.41 11.96
C ASN A 155 2.10 -6.92 13.41
N ASP A 156 2.15 -7.83 14.37
CA ASP A 156 1.98 -7.53 15.78
C ASP A 156 3.15 -6.74 16.42
N ARG A 157 4.24 -6.59 15.69
CA ARG A 157 5.41 -5.78 16.08
C ARG A 157 5.37 -4.35 15.50
N GLY A 158 4.30 -4.00 14.78
CA GLY A 158 4.18 -2.68 14.16
C GLY A 158 4.96 -2.54 12.85
N GLN A 159 5.34 -3.63 12.21
CA GLN A 159 6.10 -3.63 10.97
C GLN A 159 5.19 -3.89 9.78
N VAL A 160 5.39 -3.14 8.70
CA VAL A 160 4.68 -3.36 7.43
C VAL A 160 5.22 -4.62 6.76
N VAL A 161 4.34 -5.58 6.56
CA VAL A 161 4.67 -6.87 5.92
C VAL A 161 4.07 -7.01 4.53
N GLY A 162 3.16 -6.12 4.16
CA GLY A 162 2.56 -6.09 2.82
C GLY A 162 1.88 -4.79 2.51
N ILE A 163 1.61 -4.59 1.23
CA ILE A 163 0.83 -3.47 0.70
C ILE A 163 -0.51 -4.02 0.23
N THR A 164 -1.59 -3.53 0.81
CA THR A 164 -2.94 -4.03 0.51
C THR A 164 -3.32 -3.75 -0.95
N ASN A 165 -4.07 -4.66 -1.54
CA ASN A 165 -4.45 -4.58 -2.94
C ASN A 165 -5.89 -5.08 -3.13
N LEU A 166 -6.79 -4.17 -3.48
CA LEU A 166 -8.20 -4.49 -3.73
C LEU A 166 -8.49 -4.92 -5.17
N LYS A 167 -7.59 -4.64 -6.11
CA LYS A 167 -7.77 -5.06 -7.51
C LYS A 167 -7.98 -6.57 -7.64
N MET A 168 -7.28 -7.34 -6.79
CA MET A 168 -7.34 -8.80 -6.77
C MET A 168 -8.71 -9.34 -6.37
N ARG A 169 -9.44 -8.63 -5.52
CA ARG A 169 -10.77 -9.02 -5.07
C ARG A 169 -11.79 -9.08 -6.22
N ALA A 170 -11.61 -8.26 -7.25
CA ALA A 170 -12.49 -8.22 -8.40
C ALA A 170 -12.37 -9.47 -9.28
N TYR A 171 -11.25 -10.19 -9.21
CA TYR A 171 -10.99 -11.37 -10.02
C TYR A 171 -11.32 -12.70 -9.30
N ASP A 172 -11.40 -12.68 -7.97
CA ASP A 172 -11.77 -13.85 -7.19
C ASP A 172 -13.10 -13.59 -6.46
N ASN A 173 -14.19 -13.71 -7.20
CA ASN A 173 -15.55 -13.51 -6.69
C ASN A 173 -16.04 -14.66 -5.80
N THR A 174 -15.21 -15.69 -5.56
CA THR A 174 -15.70 -16.94 -4.95
C THR A 174 -15.63 -16.97 -3.44
N VAL A 175 -14.89 -16.04 -2.81
CA VAL A 175 -14.72 -16.07 -1.34
C VAL A 175 -14.91 -14.66 -0.75
N GLU A 176 -16.05 -14.45 -0.11
CA GLU A 176 -16.31 -13.25 0.68
C GLU A 176 -15.39 -13.19 1.90
N GLY A 177 -14.95 -12.00 2.27
CA GLY A 177 -14.18 -11.77 3.49
C GLY A 177 -12.68 -12.03 3.37
N LEU A 178 -12.16 -12.23 2.16
CA LEU A 178 -10.71 -12.34 1.94
C LEU A 178 -10.17 -11.09 1.27
N GLY A 179 -9.00 -10.66 1.73
CA GLY A 179 -8.21 -9.59 1.16
C GLY A 179 -6.83 -10.09 0.73
N PHE A 180 -6.17 -9.34 -0.13
CA PHE A 180 -4.83 -9.66 -0.61
C PHE A 180 -3.88 -8.51 -0.36
N ALA A 181 -2.61 -8.86 -0.13
CA ALA A 181 -1.54 -7.89 0.02
C ALA A 181 -0.29 -8.36 -0.73
N ILE A 182 0.43 -7.39 -1.27
CA ILE A 182 1.71 -7.63 -1.93
C ILE A 182 2.77 -7.72 -0.84
N PRO A 183 3.53 -8.84 -0.74
CA PRO A 183 4.48 -9.01 0.35
C PRO A 183 5.67 -8.05 0.25
N THR A 184 6.28 -7.72 1.37
CA THR A 184 7.43 -6.80 1.44
C THR A 184 8.64 -7.28 0.66
N THR A 185 8.80 -8.57 0.42
CA THR A 185 9.86 -9.09 -0.47
C THR A 185 9.73 -8.51 -1.87
N THR A 186 8.52 -8.43 -2.41
CA THR A 186 8.25 -7.80 -3.71
C THR A 186 8.48 -6.29 -3.65
N VAL A 187 8.05 -5.63 -2.58
CA VAL A 187 8.27 -4.19 -2.35
C VAL A 187 9.76 -3.86 -2.36
N LYS A 188 10.58 -4.64 -1.67
CA LYS A 188 12.04 -4.45 -1.62
C LYS A 188 12.69 -4.58 -3.00
N THR A 189 12.24 -5.53 -3.80
CA THR A 189 12.74 -5.74 -5.17
C THR A 189 12.47 -4.52 -6.05
N VAL A 190 11.23 -4.04 -6.07
CA VAL A 190 10.83 -2.86 -6.85
C VAL A 190 11.60 -1.62 -6.39
N ARG A 191 11.74 -1.40 -5.08
CA ARG A 191 12.49 -0.28 -4.51
C ARG A 191 13.97 -0.31 -4.94
N SER A 192 14.61 -1.47 -4.96
CA SER A 192 16.00 -1.63 -5.36
C SER A 192 16.20 -1.31 -6.84
N GLU A 193 15.30 -1.76 -7.70
CA GLU A 193 15.32 -1.49 -9.14
C GLU A 193 15.15 0.02 -9.43
N GLU A 194 14.21 0.68 -8.78
CA GLU A 194 13.97 2.12 -8.92
C GLU A 194 15.18 2.95 -8.45
N HIS A 195 15.76 2.60 -7.32
CA HIS A 195 16.95 3.28 -6.79
C HIS A 195 18.14 3.14 -7.73
N THR A 196 18.32 1.97 -8.36
CA THR A 196 19.36 1.72 -9.36
C THR A 196 19.15 2.58 -10.61
N SER A 197 17.92 2.73 -11.08
CA SER A 197 17.60 3.55 -12.25
C SER A 197 17.86 5.04 -12.01
N GLU A 198 17.60 5.55 -10.82
CA GLU A 198 17.92 6.94 -10.45
C GLU A 198 19.42 7.21 -10.46
N LEU A 199 20.24 6.26 -10.04
CA LEU A 199 21.70 6.38 -10.02
C LEU A 199 22.32 6.31 -11.42
N GLN A 200 21.60 5.77 -12.41
CA GLN A 200 22.06 5.66 -13.80
C GLN A 200 21.60 6.84 -14.68
N SER A 201 20.69 7.66 -14.21
CA SER A 201 20.20 8.86 -14.90
C SER A 201 20.96 10.12 -14.46
#